data_cff4e5fedf64886635aeb9d2532fa0dc
#
_entry.id   cff4e5fedf64886635aeb9d2532fa0dc
#
_cell.length_a   1.000
_cell.length_b   1.000
_cell.length_c   1.000
_cell.angle_alpha   90.00
_cell.angle_beta   90.00
_cell.angle_gamma   90.00
#
_symmetry.space_group_name_H-M   'P 1'
#
loop_
_entity.id
_entity.type
_entity.pdbx_description
1 polymer ?
#
loop_
_entity_poly.entity_id
_entity_poly.type
_entity_poly.pdbx_seq_one_letter_code
_entity_poly.pdbx_strand_id
1 'polypeptide(L)'
;MRDLNLLKNGDQVVRKEYNFNNPNIDQKKVEVLPRPIIILEGLFIFNDHNISRLLDHKIFVNASINTMLKRRIIRDSKLRGYDRFDVEYKFENHVIPAYKKYILPQRNKADFVVENDEIDNDAPKKVLKYIKNLILDHL
;
A
#
# COMPACT_ATOMS: atom_id res chain seq x y z
N MET A 1 -8.92 9.32 -7.14
CA MET A 1 -8.68 10.02 -8.43
C MET A 1 -8.68 11.54 -8.29
N ARG A 2 -9.77 12.17 -7.82
CA ARG A 2 -9.85 13.65 -7.68
C ARG A 2 -8.62 14.27 -6.98
N ASP A 3 -8.24 13.78 -5.83
CA ASP A 3 -7.16 14.36 -5.03
C ASP A 3 -5.78 14.19 -5.68
N LEU A 4 -5.57 13.05 -6.35
CA LEU A 4 -4.32 12.83 -7.08
C LEU A 4 -4.19 13.84 -8.24
N ASN A 5 -5.28 14.13 -8.94
CA ASN A 5 -5.28 15.15 -9.99
C ASN A 5 -5.01 16.55 -9.43
N LEU A 6 -5.64 16.91 -8.30
CA LEU A 6 -5.37 18.20 -7.64
C LEU A 6 -3.88 18.33 -7.28
N LEU A 7 -3.31 17.31 -6.62
CA LEU A 7 -1.90 17.32 -6.25
C LEU A 7 -0.97 17.38 -7.47
N LYS A 8 -1.27 16.68 -8.56
CA LYS A 8 -0.49 16.76 -9.81
C LYS A 8 -0.59 18.12 -10.49
N ASN A 9 -1.69 18.84 -10.28
CA ASN A 9 -1.88 20.21 -10.78
C ASN A 9 -1.28 21.29 -9.88
N GLY A 10 -0.69 20.92 -8.74
CA GLY A 10 -0.12 21.88 -7.79
C GLY A 10 -1.09 22.37 -6.71
N ASP A 11 -2.29 21.81 -6.64
CA ASP A 11 -3.30 22.17 -5.66
C ASP A 11 -3.16 21.34 -4.39
N GLN A 12 -3.41 21.96 -3.23
CA GLN A 12 -3.48 21.23 -1.96
C GLN A 12 -4.78 20.44 -1.82
N VAL A 13 -4.71 19.37 -1.03
CA VAL A 13 -5.86 18.54 -0.68
C VAL A 13 -6.05 18.51 0.82
N VAL A 14 -7.30 18.66 1.28
CA VAL A 14 -7.67 18.52 2.69
C VAL A 14 -8.51 17.25 2.84
N ARG A 15 -8.06 16.36 3.72
CA ARG A 15 -8.74 15.10 4.05
C ARG A 15 -9.02 15.00 5.54
N LYS A 16 -10.07 14.27 5.90
CA LYS A 16 -10.27 13.83 7.27
C LYS A 16 -9.46 12.54 7.49
N GLU A 17 -8.76 12.49 8.62
CA GLU A 17 -8.06 11.27 9.04
C GLU A 17 -9.06 10.14 9.27
N TYR A 18 -8.69 8.93 8.82
CA TYR A 18 -9.51 7.74 9.04
C TYR A 18 -9.19 7.12 10.41
N ASN A 19 -10.18 7.08 11.30
CA ASN A 19 -10.05 6.43 12.61
C ASN A 19 -10.61 5.01 12.55
N PHE A 20 -9.71 4.02 12.59
CA PHE A 20 -10.12 2.62 12.58
C PHE A 20 -10.76 2.23 13.91
N ASN A 21 -12.01 1.71 13.86
CA ASN A 21 -12.76 1.17 15.01
C ASN A 21 -12.93 2.13 16.22
N ASN A 22 -12.80 3.44 16.04
CA ASN A 22 -13.03 4.38 17.11
C ASN A 22 -13.90 5.56 16.63
N PRO A 23 -15.25 5.39 16.61
CA PRO A 23 -16.17 6.41 16.10
C PRO A 23 -16.23 7.69 16.99
N ASN A 24 -15.72 7.61 18.24
CA ASN A 24 -15.79 8.70 19.21
C ASN A 24 -14.57 9.65 19.16
N ILE A 25 -13.58 9.38 18.30
CA ILE A 25 -12.45 10.29 18.12
C ILE A 25 -12.76 11.27 16.99
N ASP A 26 -12.69 12.56 17.29
CA ASP A 26 -12.81 13.60 16.28
C ASP A 26 -11.75 13.40 15.17
N GLN A 27 -12.24 13.33 13.94
CA GLN A 27 -11.37 13.18 12.78
C GLN A 27 -10.59 14.46 12.53
N LYS A 28 -9.28 14.40 12.72
CA LYS A 28 -8.40 15.52 12.39
C LYS A 28 -8.42 15.78 10.88
N LYS A 29 -8.35 17.04 10.50
CA LYS A 29 -8.10 17.42 9.12
C LYS A 29 -6.61 17.26 8.84
N VAL A 30 -6.28 16.58 7.76
CA VAL A 30 -4.92 16.43 7.26
C VAL A 30 -4.81 17.18 5.94
N GLU A 31 -3.86 18.10 5.87
CA GLU A 31 -3.53 18.84 4.66
C GLU A 31 -2.40 18.12 3.93
N VAL A 32 -2.61 17.83 2.67
CA VAL A 32 -1.61 17.24 1.79
C VAL A 32 -1.22 18.28 0.76
N LEU A 33 0.02 18.73 0.84
CA LEU A 33 0.58 19.71 -0.09
C LEU A 33 1.16 19.01 -1.32
N PRO A 34 1.06 19.63 -2.51
CA PRO A 34 1.72 19.12 -3.70
C PRO A 34 3.24 19.11 -3.51
N ARG A 35 3.88 18.06 -4.02
CA ARG A 35 5.33 17.86 -3.98
C ARG A 35 5.79 17.26 -5.31
N PRO A 36 7.07 17.44 -5.69
CA PRO A 36 7.64 16.83 -6.90
C PRO A 36 7.50 15.30 -6.94
N ILE A 37 7.51 14.67 -5.76
CA ILE A 37 7.30 13.23 -5.61
C ILE A 37 6.07 13.01 -4.73
N ILE A 38 5.10 12.27 -5.26
CA ILE A 38 3.88 11.87 -4.56
C ILE A 38 3.86 10.35 -4.49
N ILE A 39 3.83 9.80 -3.27
CA ILE A 39 3.72 8.37 -3.05
C ILE A 39 2.26 8.05 -2.69
N LEU A 40 1.63 7.24 -3.52
CA LEU A 40 0.30 6.70 -3.29
C LEU A 40 0.41 5.22 -2.91
N GLU A 41 -0.16 4.82 -1.77
CA GLU A 41 -0.19 3.43 -1.35
C GLU A 41 -1.62 2.89 -1.23
N GLY A 42 -1.78 1.58 -1.49
CA GLY A 42 -3.04 0.88 -1.30
C GLY A 42 -3.09 -0.45 -2.03
N LEU A 43 -3.84 -1.39 -1.47
CA LEU A 43 -3.93 -2.76 -2.00
C LEU A 43 -4.53 -2.84 -3.42
N PHE A 44 -5.43 -1.92 -3.78
CA PHE A 44 -6.20 -1.99 -5.02
C PHE A 44 -5.93 -0.84 -5.99
N ILE A 45 -4.90 -0.04 -5.77
CA ILE A 45 -4.62 1.14 -6.60
C ILE A 45 -4.36 0.80 -8.07
N PHE A 46 -3.77 -0.36 -8.35
CA PHE A 46 -3.52 -0.80 -9.72
C PHE A 46 -4.76 -1.42 -10.39
N ASN A 47 -5.80 -1.77 -9.63
CA ASN A 47 -7.06 -2.29 -10.17
C ASN A 47 -7.95 -1.19 -10.73
N ASP A 48 -7.88 0.01 -10.16
CA ASP A 48 -8.59 1.17 -10.70
C ASP A 48 -7.80 1.71 -11.89
N HIS A 49 -8.36 1.52 -13.09
CA HIS A 49 -7.73 1.94 -14.33
C HIS A 49 -7.48 3.46 -14.37
N ASN A 50 -8.38 4.25 -13.77
CA ASN A 50 -8.26 5.70 -13.76
C ASN A 50 -7.14 6.17 -12.83
N ILE A 51 -6.95 5.49 -11.70
CA ILE A 51 -5.81 5.76 -10.80
C ILE A 51 -4.52 5.25 -11.44
N SER A 52 -4.54 4.01 -11.91
CA SER A 52 -3.34 3.36 -12.48
C SER A 52 -2.71 4.14 -13.64
N ARG A 53 -3.52 4.84 -14.45
CA ARG A 53 -3.03 5.70 -15.53
C ARG A 53 -2.34 6.98 -15.06
N LEU A 54 -2.63 7.43 -13.85
CA LEU A 54 -2.02 8.64 -13.27
C LEU A 54 -0.69 8.37 -12.58
N LEU A 55 -0.35 7.09 -12.39
CA LEU A 55 0.90 6.68 -11.76
C LEU A 55 2.01 6.65 -12.81
N ASP A 56 3.05 7.42 -12.59
CA ASP A 56 4.22 7.47 -13.46
C ASP A 56 5.07 6.20 -13.26
N HIS A 57 5.17 5.69 -12.01
CA HIS A 57 5.83 4.43 -11.66
C HIS A 57 5.00 3.60 -10.69
N LYS A 58 5.06 2.29 -10.85
CA LYS A 58 4.30 1.30 -10.09
C LYS A 58 5.26 0.32 -9.42
N ILE A 59 5.22 0.29 -8.10
CA ILE A 59 6.03 -0.61 -7.28
C ILE A 59 5.12 -1.65 -6.64
N PHE A 60 5.41 -2.93 -6.86
CA PHE A 60 4.72 -4.03 -6.22
C PHE A 60 5.58 -4.59 -5.08
N VAL A 61 5.07 -4.51 -3.86
CA VAL A 61 5.72 -5.10 -2.69
C VAL A 61 5.19 -6.52 -2.52
N ASN A 62 6.05 -7.50 -2.78
CA ASN A 62 5.72 -8.91 -2.67
C ASN A 62 6.20 -9.48 -1.32
N ALA A 63 5.47 -10.49 -0.82
CA ALA A 63 5.90 -11.33 0.28
C ALA A 63 5.32 -12.73 0.10
N SER A 64 5.95 -13.75 0.69
CA SER A 64 5.41 -15.10 0.71
C SER A 64 4.12 -15.17 1.52
N ILE A 65 3.24 -16.09 1.17
CA ILE A 65 1.97 -16.33 1.88
C ILE A 65 2.23 -16.59 3.36
N ASN A 66 3.29 -17.35 3.68
CA ASN A 66 3.67 -17.63 5.07
C ASN A 66 4.05 -16.37 5.82
N THR A 67 4.82 -15.47 5.21
CA THR A 67 5.18 -14.17 5.80
C THR A 67 3.96 -13.29 6.00
N MET A 68 3.08 -13.24 5.02
CA MET A 68 1.82 -12.48 5.12
C MET A 68 0.97 -12.98 6.31
N LEU A 69 0.80 -14.31 6.45
CA LEU A 69 0.05 -14.91 7.55
C LEU A 69 0.69 -14.61 8.91
N LYS A 70 2.00 -14.86 9.06
CA LYS A 70 2.74 -14.56 10.30
C LYS A 70 2.57 -13.11 10.75
N ARG A 71 2.78 -12.16 9.83
CA ARG A 71 2.63 -10.73 10.12
C ARG A 71 1.19 -10.37 10.51
N ARG A 72 0.21 -10.97 9.83
CA ARG A 72 -1.20 -10.76 10.14
C ARG A 72 -1.58 -11.29 11.51
N ILE A 73 -1.16 -12.51 11.87
CA ILE A 73 -1.41 -13.08 13.19
C ILE A 73 -0.84 -12.15 14.28
N ILE A 74 0.43 -11.75 14.15
CA ILE A 74 1.06 -10.85 15.13
C ILE A 74 0.28 -9.54 15.27
N ARG A 75 -0.09 -8.91 14.16
CA ARG A 75 -0.82 -7.65 14.16
C ARG A 75 -2.22 -7.79 14.78
N ASP A 76 -2.99 -8.76 14.28
CA ASP A 76 -4.42 -8.87 14.61
C ASP A 76 -4.63 -9.45 16.02
N SER A 77 -3.77 -10.37 16.49
CA SER A 77 -3.83 -10.87 17.87
C SER A 77 -3.32 -9.84 18.88
N LYS A 78 -2.15 -9.20 18.62
CA LYS A 78 -1.55 -8.27 19.59
C LYS A 78 -2.21 -6.90 19.64
N LEU A 79 -2.62 -6.36 18.47
CA LEU A 79 -3.10 -4.99 18.39
C LEU A 79 -4.62 -4.88 18.36
N ARG A 80 -5.33 -5.95 17.99
CA ARG A 80 -6.77 -5.93 17.75
C ARG A 80 -7.55 -6.93 18.61
N GLY A 81 -6.84 -7.81 19.35
CA GLY A 81 -7.45 -8.79 20.25
C GLY A 81 -8.23 -9.92 19.56
N TYR A 82 -7.98 -10.18 18.27
CA TYR A 82 -8.62 -11.27 17.56
C TYR A 82 -8.00 -12.62 17.95
N ASP A 83 -8.87 -13.65 18.01
CA ASP A 83 -8.40 -15.03 18.19
C ASP A 83 -7.59 -15.49 16.97
N ARG A 84 -6.54 -16.27 17.24
CA ARG A 84 -5.65 -16.78 16.22
C ARG A 84 -6.36 -17.66 15.18
N PHE A 85 -7.24 -18.55 15.62
CA PHE A 85 -8.00 -19.43 14.72
C PHE A 85 -8.91 -18.63 13.78
N ASP A 86 -9.56 -17.56 14.28
CA ASP A 86 -10.38 -16.68 13.46
C ASP A 86 -9.52 -15.94 12.40
N VAL A 87 -8.32 -15.50 12.79
CA VAL A 87 -7.38 -14.85 11.87
C VAL A 87 -6.92 -15.81 10.76
N GLU A 88 -6.52 -17.05 11.13
CA GLU A 88 -6.08 -18.09 10.19
C GLU A 88 -7.22 -18.48 9.23
N TYR A 89 -8.40 -18.77 9.77
CA TYR A 89 -9.58 -19.08 8.96
C TYR A 89 -9.93 -18.00 7.94
N LYS A 90 -10.00 -16.75 8.39
CA LYS A 90 -10.28 -15.61 7.50
C LYS A 90 -9.18 -15.39 6.47
N PHE A 91 -7.93 -15.64 6.85
CA PHE A 91 -6.80 -15.52 5.94
C PHE A 91 -6.90 -16.53 4.80
N GLU A 92 -7.12 -17.80 5.12
CA GLU A 92 -7.16 -18.89 4.14
C GLU A 92 -8.40 -18.79 3.24
N ASN A 93 -9.57 -18.52 3.83
CA ASN A 93 -10.86 -18.62 3.12
C ASN A 93 -11.30 -17.31 2.43
N HIS A 94 -10.76 -16.16 2.85
CA HIS A 94 -11.16 -14.87 2.28
C HIS A 94 -9.99 -14.06 1.72
N VAL A 95 -8.89 -13.95 2.48
CA VAL A 95 -7.77 -13.09 2.08
C VAL A 95 -6.98 -13.70 0.92
N ILE A 96 -6.59 -14.98 1.01
CA ILE A 96 -5.80 -15.63 -0.04
C ILE A 96 -6.55 -15.73 -1.36
N PRO A 97 -7.84 -16.15 -1.41
CA PRO A 97 -8.59 -16.12 -2.65
C PRO A 97 -8.68 -14.72 -3.27
N ALA A 98 -8.96 -13.69 -2.45
CA ALA A 98 -9.00 -12.31 -2.91
C ALA A 98 -7.63 -11.81 -3.40
N TYR A 99 -6.55 -12.10 -2.67
CA TYR A 99 -5.18 -11.80 -3.07
C TYR A 99 -4.84 -12.40 -4.43
N LYS A 100 -5.07 -13.69 -4.61
CA LYS A 100 -4.79 -14.40 -5.87
C LYS A 100 -5.61 -13.84 -7.04
N LYS A 101 -6.86 -13.46 -6.78
CA LYS A 101 -7.78 -12.97 -7.81
C LYS A 101 -7.52 -11.51 -8.20
N TYR A 102 -7.25 -10.64 -7.24
CA TYR A 102 -7.27 -9.19 -7.46
C TYR A 102 -5.91 -8.52 -7.31
N ILE A 103 -5.03 -9.02 -6.45
CA ILE A 103 -3.76 -8.36 -6.13
C ILE A 103 -2.59 -8.97 -6.89
N LEU A 104 -2.40 -10.28 -6.79
CA LEU A 104 -1.27 -10.97 -7.40
C LEU A 104 -1.14 -10.72 -8.92
N PRO A 105 -2.22 -10.66 -9.73
CA PRO A 105 -2.10 -10.35 -11.15
C PRO A 105 -1.55 -8.94 -11.44
N GLN A 106 -1.65 -8.02 -10.48
CA GLN A 106 -1.13 -6.67 -10.63
C GLN A 106 0.41 -6.60 -10.59
N ARG A 107 1.06 -7.64 -10.07
CA ARG A 107 2.53 -7.80 -10.10
C ARG A 107 3.09 -7.64 -11.52
N ASN A 108 2.38 -8.16 -12.52
CA ASN A 108 2.80 -8.08 -13.92
C ASN A 108 2.64 -6.68 -14.55
N LYS A 109 1.95 -5.76 -13.84
CA LYS A 109 1.77 -4.36 -14.26
C LYS A 109 2.74 -3.40 -13.54
N ALA A 110 3.55 -3.93 -12.63
CA ALA A 110 4.50 -3.13 -11.88
C ALA A 110 5.79 -2.93 -12.66
N ASP A 111 6.33 -1.72 -12.59
CA ASP A 111 7.63 -1.38 -13.16
C ASP A 111 8.79 -1.89 -12.30
N PHE A 112 8.53 -2.05 -11.00
CA PHE A 112 9.49 -2.62 -10.06
C PHE A 112 8.78 -3.53 -9.05
N VAL A 113 9.34 -4.73 -8.85
CA VAL A 113 8.88 -5.68 -7.83
C VAL A 113 9.95 -5.82 -6.76
N VAL A 114 9.57 -5.61 -5.49
CA VAL A 114 10.46 -5.78 -4.35
C VAL A 114 9.96 -6.88 -3.44
N GLU A 115 10.83 -7.84 -3.11
CA GLU A 115 10.55 -8.89 -2.15
C GLU A 115 10.75 -8.37 -0.72
N ASN A 116 9.76 -8.62 0.14
CA ASN A 116 9.69 -8.12 1.51
C ASN A 116 9.36 -9.28 2.47
N ASP A 117 10.10 -10.39 2.40
CA ASP A 117 9.85 -11.56 3.23
C ASP A 117 10.47 -11.47 4.62
N GLU A 118 11.68 -10.98 4.73
CA GLU A 118 12.43 -10.94 5.98
C GLU A 118 12.22 -9.62 6.73
N ILE A 119 12.34 -9.64 8.06
CA ILE A 119 12.19 -8.45 8.91
C ILE A 119 13.36 -7.48 8.67
N ASP A 120 14.57 -8.01 8.48
CA ASP A 120 15.80 -7.25 8.23
C ASP A 120 16.17 -7.20 6.74
N ASN A 121 15.15 -7.22 5.87
CA ASN A 121 15.40 -7.23 4.45
C ASN A 121 15.83 -5.86 3.92
N ASP A 122 16.52 -5.88 2.78
CA ASP A 122 16.95 -4.69 2.07
C ASP A 122 15.84 -4.03 1.21
N ALA A 123 14.58 -4.44 1.37
CA ALA A 123 13.48 -3.94 0.56
C ALA A 123 13.37 -2.40 0.58
N PRO A 124 13.42 -1.72 1.74
CA PRO A 124 13.40 -0.25 1.76
C PRO A 124 14.60 0.37 1.03
N LYS A 125 15.80 -0.20 1.16
CA LYS A 125 17.00 0.28 0.46
C LYS A 125 16.90 0.08 -1.05
N LYS A 126 16.36 -1.05 -1.51
CA LYS A 126 16.10 -1.33 -2.92
C LYS A 126 15.10 -0.35 -3.52
N VAL A 127 14.00 -0.08 -2.82
CA VAL A 127 13.00 0.92 -3.25
C VAL A 127 13.61 2.30 -3.31
N LEU A 128 14.37 2.71 -2.28
CA LEU A 128 15.04 4.00 -2.26
C LEU A 128 16.03 4.15 -3.42
N LYS A 129 16.82 3.11 -3.70
CA LYS A 129 17.75 3.10 -4.85
C LYS A 129 16.99 3.23 -6.17
N TYR A 130 15.89 2.49 -6.34
CA TYR A 130 15.05 2.60 -7.53
C TYR A 130 14.53 4.02 -7.73
N ILE A 131 13.94 4.63 -6.69
CA ILE A 131 13.41 6.00 -6.76
C ILE A 131 14.52 7.01 -7.05
N LYS A 132 15.71 6.88 -6.44
CA LYS A 132 16.85 7.77 -6.71
C LYS A 132 17.29 7.70 -8.17
N ASN A 133 17.36 6.53 -8.77
CA ASN A 133 17.69 6.38 -10.17
C ASN A 133 16.67 7.08 -11.07
N LEU A 134 15.38 6.91 -10.80
CA LEU A 134 14.32 7.60 -11.55
C LEU A 134 14.46 9.13 -11.52
N ILE A 135 14.84 9.68 -10.37
CA ILE A 135 15.03 11.13 -10.24
C ILE A 135 16.24 11.58 -11.05
N LEU A 136 17.35 10.81 -11.04
CA LEU A 136 18.57 11.14 -11.78
C LEU A 136 18.38 11.03 -13.30
N ASP A 137 17.55 10.11 -13.76
CA ASP A 137 17.26 9.94 -15.19
C ASP A 137 16.37 11.06 -15.77
N HIS A 138 15.78 11.89 -14.89
CA HIS A 138 14.91 13.02 -15.26
C HIS A 138 15.52 14.41 -14.97
N LEU A 139 16.79 14.46 -14.51
CA LEU A 139 17.58 15.69 -14.33
C LEU A 139 18.53 15.89 -15.50
#